data_8a0bbc10541dca8fcdaafc26df758a85
#
_entry.id   8a0bbc10541dca8fcdaafc26df758a85
#
_cell.length_a   1.000
_cell.length_b   1.000
_cell.length_c   1.000
_cell.angle_alpha   90.00
_cell.angle_beta   90.00
_cell.angle_gamma   90.00
#
_symmetry.space_group_name_H-M   'P 1'
#
loop_
_entity.id
_entity.type
_entity.pdbx_description
1 polymer ?
#
loop_
_entity_poly.entity_id
_entity_poly.type
_entity_poly.pdbx_seq_one_letter_code
_entity_poly.pdbx_strand_id
1 'polypeptide(L)'
;MDNITLAIDFLVAHKFLLTLLIIVLISLTKRLIITRIRGDVAFLSDGQRKWMSRTKNSTFFIIVLVLFMLWQTEISKFALSVTAIAIAFVVASKEIILCFTGSIQRASSRSFVIGDWIEVGKICGEVIEHNLMATVIQEIDLHHGQYHFTGKTATLPNSMFFTYAVKNLNFMKRYVYHSFSITVVEFVNLYPLFPSLTQQIEQHCEDFNEVAKRYNSIIEKHAGVDLPGNEPHIHVNSGPAGEQVVHIMIFCPTERAIHLEQLIREDFMVAYHRAFSPASATPHDEHTL
;
A
#
# COMPACT_ATOMS: atom_id res chain seq x y z
N MET A 1 -3.36 15.33 -70.52
CA MET A 1 -2.87 15.40 -69.15
C MET A 1 -3.57 14.40 -68.26
N ASP A 2 -4.81 14.01 -68.57
CA ASP A 2 -5.64 13.15 -67.70
C ASP A 2 -5.18 11.67 -67.54
N ASN A 3 -4.55 11.11 -68.58
CA ASN A 3 -4.06 9.72 -68.51
C ASN A 3 -2.82 9.53 -67.64
N ILE A 4 -2.02 10.58 -67.45
CA ILE A 4 -0.83 10.53 -66.59
C ILE A 4 -1.23 10.66 -65.11
N THR A 5 -2.18 11.54 -64.84
CA THR A 5 -2.75 11.68 -63.46
C THR A 5 -3.45 10.40 -62.99
N LEU A 6 -4.22 9.77 -63.84
CA LEU A 6 -4.92 8.50 -63.61
C LEU A 6 -3.94 7.35 -63.36
N ALA A 7 -2.81 7.28 -64.10
CA ALA A 7 -1.77 6.30 -63.87
C ALA A 7 -1.00 6.51 -62.54
N ILE A 8 -0.76 7.78 -62.15
CA ILE A 8 -0.13 8.13 -60.90
C ILE A 8 -1.04 7.77 -59.74
N ASP A 9 -2.35 8.09 -59.80
CA ASP A 9 -3.32 7.75 -58.77
C ASP A 9 -3.49 6.24 -58.60
N PHE A 10 -3.47 5.47 -59.73
CA PHE A 10 -3.47 4.03 -59.71
C PHE A 10 -2.22 3.46 -59.03
N LEU A 11 -1.03 3.99 -59.34
CA LEU A 11 0.23 3.56 -58.74
C LEU A 11 0.30 3.92 -57.23
N VAL A 12 -0.19 5.07 -56.83
CA VAL A 12 -0.26 5.48 -55.41
C VAL A 12 -1.26 4.61 -54.64
N ALA A 13 -2.40 4.27 -55.29
CA ALA A 13 -3.37 3.33 -54.68
C ALA A 13 -2.79 1.92 -54.52
N HIS A 14 -1.84 1.52 -55.39
CA HIS A 14 -1.18 0.21 -55.36
C HIS A 14 0.28 0.35 -54.89
N LYS A 15 0.49 0.76 -53.67
CA LYS A 15 1.84 1.07 -53.08
C LYS A 15 2.85 -0.07 -53.28
N PHE A 16 2.40 -1.33 -53.27
CA PHE A 16 3.28 -2.47 -53.55
C PHE A 16 3.84 -2.43 -54.97
N LEU A 17 3.01 -2.08 -55.97
CA LEU A 17 3.47 -1.94 -57.35
C LEU A 17 4.43 -0.75 -57.51
N LEU A 18 4.14 0.35 -56.83
CA LEU A 18 5.00 1.52 -56.77
C LEU A 18 6.37 1.20 -56.16
N THR A 19 6.40 0.49 -55.04
CA THR A 19 7.66 0.07 -54.39
C THR A 19 8.46 -0.85 -55.27
N LEU A 20 7.82 -1.81 -55.97
CA LEU A 20 8.48 -2.71 -56.89
C LEU A 20 9.08 -1.95 -58.07
N LEU A 21 8.32 -1.03 -58.67
CA LEU A 21 8.76 -0.19 -59.76
C LEU A 21 10.00 0.63 -59.39
N ILE A 22 9.98 1.29 -58.23
CA ILE A 22 11.10 2.12 -57.75
C ILE A 22 12.34 1.26 -57.47
N ILE A 23 12.19 0.09 -56.85
CA ILE A 23 13.32 -0.83 -56.60
C ILE A 23 13.94 -1.29 -57.90
N VAL A 24 13.11 -1.64 -58.91
CA VAL A 24 13.57 -2.01 -60.26
C VAL A 24 14.32 -0.86 -60.92
N LEU A 25 13.77 0.35 -60.86
CA LEU A 25 14.39 1.55 -61.47
C LEU A 25 15.75 1.87 -60.85
N ILE A 26 15.83 1.87 -59.48
CA ILE A 26 17.08 2.11 -58.77
C ILE A 26 18.09 0.97 -59.04
N SER A 27 17.62 -0.28 -59.15
CA SER A 27 18.50 -1.40 -59.48
C SER A 27 19.03 -1.34 -60.92
N LEU A 28 18.21 -0.85 -61.85
CA LEU A 28 18.61 -0.64 -63.23
C LEU A 28 19.65 0.47 -63.35
N THR A 29 19.43 1.62 -62.69
CA THR A 29 20.38 2.72 -62.64
C THR A 29 21.70 2.32 -62.00
N LYS A 30 21.66 1.56 -60.89
CA LYS A 30 22.85 0.95 -60.28
C LYS A 30 23.61 0.09 -61.28
N ARG A 31 22.90 -0.74 -62.03
CA ARG A 31 23.51 -1.65 -63.03
C ARG A 31 24.20 -0.86 -64.14
N LEU A 32 23.54 0.20 -64.64
CA LEU A 32 24.09 1.09 -65.65
C LEU A 32 25.35 1.83 -65.17
N ILE A 33 25.33 2.33 -63.93
CA ILE A 33 26.49 3.02 -63.32
C ILE A 33 27.66 2.05 -63.19
N ILE A 34 27.41 0.83 -62.68
CA ILE A 34 28.45 -0.18 -62.46
C ILE A 34 29.05 -0.64 -63.80
N THR A 35 28.22 -0.83 -64.88
CA THR A 35 28.72 -1.17 -66.21
C THR A 35 29.54 -0.04 -66.81
N ARG A 36 29.16 1.21 -66.62
CA ARG A 36 29.96 2.39 -67.09
C ARG A 36 31.30 2.47 -66.34
N ILE A 37 31.36 2.22 -65.03
CA ILE A 37 32.60 2.22 -64.21
C ILE A 37 33.52 1.08 -64.62
N ARG A 38 32.94 -0.10 -64.98
CA ARG A 38 33.72 -1.28 -65.33
C ARG A 38 34.45 -1.14 -66.67
N GLY A 39 33.82 -0.45 -67.70
CA GLY A 39 34.38 -0.34 -69.03
C GLY A 39 34.76 -1.70 -69.63
N ASP A 40 35.49 -1.69 -70.72
CA ASP A 40 36.00 -2.91 -71.44
C ASP A 40 37.39 -3.38 -70.92
N VAL A 41 37.70 -3.17 -69.60
CA VAL A 41 39.05 -3.41 -69.07
C VAL A 41 39.11 -4.78 -68.43
N ALA A 42 40.11 -5.60 -68.74
CA ALA A 42 40.33 -6.93 -68.17
C ALA A 42 40.67 -6.91 -66.64
N PHE A 43 41.30 -5.83 -66.13
CA PHE A 43 41.67 -5.64 -64.74
C PHE A 43 41.17 -4.29 -64.23
N LEU A 44 40.48 -4.32 -63.08
CA LEU A 44 39.94 -3.17 -62.38
C LEU A 44 41.01 -2.47 -61.58
N SER A 45 41.16 -1.18 -61.73
CA SER A 45 42.06 -0.34 -60.89
C SER A 45 41.46 -0.23 -59.47
N ASP A 46 42.32 0.02 -58.46
CA ASP A 46 41.89 0.19 -57.05
C ASP A 46 40.86 1.33 -56.90
N GLY A 47 40.95 2.38 -57.69
CA GLY A 47 39.98 3.46 -57.76
C GLY A 47 38.60 2.97 -58.18
N GLN A 48 38.52 2.18 -59.28
CA GLN A 48 37.25 1.62 -59.76
C GLN A 48 36.60 0.68 -58.78
N ARG A 49 37.38 -0.15 -58.04
CA ARG A 49 36.85 -1.03 -56.98
C ARG A 49 36.23 -0.21 -55.85
N LYS A 50 36.89 0.88 -55.40
CA LYS A 50 36.36 1.77 -54.34
C LYS A 50 35.06 2.47 -54.81
N TRP A 51 35.02 2.94 -56.04
CA TRP A 51 33.83 3.56 -56.60
C TRP A 51 32.64 2.57 -56.72
N MET A 52 32.87 1.36 -57.19
CA MET A 52 31.84 0.31 -57.25
C MET A 52 31.29 -0.04 -55.88
N SER A 53 32.16 -0.16 -54.88
CA SER A 53 31.72 -0.41 -53.49
C SER A 53 30.89 0.73 -52.93
N ARG A 54 31.33 2.00 -53.14
CA ARG A 54 30.56 3.17 -52.71
C ARG A 54 29.19 3.23 -53.39
N THR A 55 29.12 2.99 -54.72
CA THR A 55 27.86 2.97 -55.48
C THR A 55 26.91 1.91 -54.94
N LYS A 56 27.40 0.69 -54.63
CA LYS A 56 26.58 -0.38 -54.03
C LYS A 56 26.02 0.05 -52.69
N ASN A 57 26.85 0.58 -51.78
CA ASN A 57 26.44 1.00 -50.47
C ASN A 57 25.46 2.19 -50.52
N SER A 58 25.78 3.22 -51.33
CA SER A 58 24.89 4.38 -51.51
C SER A 58 23.54 3.97 -52.08
N THR A 59 23.50 3.04 -53.04
CA THR A 59 22.24 2.53 -53.60
C THR A 59 21.41 1.80 -52.52
N PHE A 60 22.06 1.04 -51.68
CA PHE A 60 21.37 0.35 -50.56
C PHE A 60 20.71 1.38 -49.60
N PHE A 61 21.46 2.40 -49.18
CA PHE A 61 20.93 3.48 -48.34
C PHE A 61 19.79 4.25 -49.00
N ILE A 62 19.90 4.53 -50.29
CA ILE A 62 18.86 5.22 -51.07
C ILE A 62 17.59 4.36 -51.12
N ILE A 63 17.70 3.06 -51.38
CA ILE A 63 16.55 2.16 -51.38
C ILE A 63 15.86 2.15 -50.01
N VAL A 64 16.62 2.01 -48.92
CA VAL A 64 16.07 2.00 -47.54
C VAL A 64 15.35 3.32 -47.24
N LEU A 65 15.97 4.45 -47.60
CA LEU A 65 15.40 5.78 -47.36
C LEU A 65 14.11 6.00 -48.17
N VAL A 66 14.07 5.60 -49.44
CA VAL A 66 12.88 5.71 -50.26
C VAL A 66 11.77 4.81 -49.79
N LEU A 67 12.08 3.57 -49.40
CA LEU A 67 11.11 2.65 -48.78
C LEU A 67 10.51 3.23 -47.49
N PHE A 68 11.36 3.77 -46.61
CA PHE A 68 10.91 4.41 -45.39
C PHE A 68 9.96 5.58 -45.69
N MET A 69 10.31 6.45 -46.63
CA MET A 69 9.44 7.57 -47.03
C MET A 69 8.10 7.10 -47.61
N LEU A 70 8.11 6.07 -48.47
CA LEU A 70 6.88 5.55 -49.07
C LEU A 70 5.94 4.90 -48.04
N TRP A 71 6.50 4.20 -47.07
CA TRP A 71 5.74 3.44 -46.08
C TRP A 71 5.54 4.17 -44.74
N GLN A 72 6.02 5.41 -44.63
CA GLN A 72 5.95 6.20 -43.41
C GLN A 72 4.52 6.25 -42.81
N THR A 73 3.50 6.45 -43.64
CA THR A 73 2.10 6.55 -43.19
C THR A 73 1.59 5.23 -42.64
N GLU A 74 1.92 4.11 -43.24
CA GLU A 74 1.53 2.77 -42.80
C GLU A 74 2.26 2.38 -41.54
N ILE A 75 3.56 2.66 -41.48
CA ILE A 75 4.38 2.44 -40.29
C ILE A 75 3.82 3.25 -39.11
N SER A 76 3.47 4.53 -39.35
CA SER A 76 2.87 5.38 -38.30
C SER A 76 1.52 4.86 -37.81
N LYS A 77 0.63 4.43 -38.73
CA LYS A 77 -0.67 3.82 -38.36
C LYS A 77 -0.48 2.53 -37.57
N PHE A 78 0.44 1.68 -38.01
CA PHE A 78 0.77 0.45 -37.29
C PHE A 78 1.35 0.76 -35.91
N ALA A 79 2.29 1.70 -35.80
CA ALA A 79 2.86 2.12 -34.53
C ALA A 79 1.79 2.66 -33.57
N LEU A 80 0.85 3.48 -34.08
CA LEU A 80 -0.26 3.98 -33.26
C LEU A 80 -1.17 2.84 -32.78
N SER A 81 -1.47 1.86 -33.64
CA SER A 81 -2.29 0.69 -33.25
C SER A 81 -1.59 -0.14 -32.19
N VAL A 82 -0.29 -0.44 -32.34
CA VAL A 82 0.49 -1.18 -31.35
C VAL A 82 0.58 -0.39 -30.02
N THR A 83 0.76 0.93 -30.11
CA THR A 83 0.80 1.81 -28.93
C THR A 83 -0.54 1.75 -28.17
N ALA A 84 -1.67 1.82 -28.89
CA ALA A 84 -3.00 1.72 -28.26
C ALA A 84 -3.19 0.39 -27.52
N ILE A 85 -2.79 -0.74 -28.13
CA ILE A 85 -2.84 -2.05 -27.52
C ILE A 85 -1.90 -2.12 -26.30
N ALA A 86 -0.69 -1.58 -26.41
CA ALA A 86 0.27 -1.55 -25.31
C ALA A 86 -0.26 -0.75 -24.10
N ILE A 87 -0.87 0.42 -24.35
CA ILE A 87 -1.50 1.22 -23.30
C ILE A 87 -2.64 0.45 -22.63
N ALA A 88 -3.52 -0.17 -23.42
CA ALA A 88 -4.62 -0.98 -22.89
C ALA A 88 -4.09 -2.14 -22.03
N PHE A 89 -3.02 -2.79 -22.44
CA PHE A 89 -2.39 -3.87 -21.68
C PHE A 89 -1.77 -3.37 -20.36
N VAL A 90 -1.06 -2.23 -20.39
CA VAL A 90 -0.47 -1.65 -19.17
C VAL A 90 -1.57 -1.25 -18.18
N VAL A 91 -2.66 -0.64 -18.66
CA VAL A 91 -3.80 -0.26 -17.81
C VAL A 91 -4.48 -1.49 -17.22
N ALA A 92 -4.69 -2.53 -18.01
CA ALA A 92 -5.27 -3.79 -17.54
C ALA A 92 -4.37 -4.52 -16.52
N SER A 93 -3.05 -4.39 -16.65
CA SER A 93 -2.06 -5.05 -15.77
C SER A 93 -1.70 -4.22 -14.54
N LYS A 94 -2.25 -3.02 -14.37
CA LYS A 94 -1.88 -2.06 -13.31
C LYS A 94 -1.87 -2.70 -11.92
N GLU A 95 -2.92 -3.43 -11.55
CA GLU A 95 -3.04 -4.03 -10.21
C GLU A 95 -1.96 -5.10 -9.95
N ILE A 96 -1.63 -5.89 -10.96
CA ILE A 96 -0.58 -6.91 -10.87
C ILE A 96 0.78 -6.25 -10.65
N ILE A 97 1.07 -5.19 -11.40
CA ILE A 97 2.31 -4.41 -11.28
C ILE A 97 2.40 -3.79 -9.88
N LEU A 98 1.30 -3.22 -9.37
CA LEU A 98 1.25 -2.65 -8.03
C LEU A 98 1.45 -3.71 -6.93
N CYS A 99 0.90 -4.92 -7.07
CA CYS A 99 1.14 -5.99 -6.11
C CYS A 99 2.62 -6.41 -6.09
N PHE A 100 3.23 -6.55 -7.26
CA PHE A 100 4.65 -6.89 -7.36
C PHE A 100 5.55 -5.80 -6.76
N THR A 101 5.31 -4.53 -7.10
CA THR A 101 6.08 -3.40 -6.54
C THR A 101 5.83 -3.24 -5.05
N GLY A 102 4.61 -3.50 -4.54
CA GLY A 102 4.29 -3.51 -3.12
C GLY A 102 5.08 -4.57 -2.35
N SER A 103 5.27 -5.74 -2.93
CA SER A 103 6.09 -6.78 -2.33
C SER A 103 7.57 -6.38 -2.24
N ILE A 104 8.11 -5.70 -3.26
CA ILE A 104 9.48 -5.16 -3.25
C ILE A 104 9.61 -4.08 -2.18
N GLN A 105 8.66 -3.15 -2.11
CA GLN A 105 8.65 -2.08 -1.09
C GLN A 105 8.67 -2.67 0.32
N ARG A 106 7.79 -3.64 0.62
CA ARG A 106 7.76 -4.35 1.91
C ARG A 106 9.11 -4.98 2.24
N ALA A 107 9.72 -5.70 1.28
CA ALA A 107 11.00 -6.36 1.46
C ALA A 107 12.15 -5.35 1.71
N SER A 108 12.13 -4.22 1.02
CA SER A 108 13.12 -3.15 1.15
C SER A 108 12.99 -2.38 2.45
N SER A 109 11.78 -2.01 2.84
CA SER A 109 11.51 -1.22 4.06
C SER A 109 11.51 -2.06 5.33
N ARG A 110 11.42 -3.40 5.23
CA ARG A 110 11.25 -4.32 6.36
C ARG A 110 10.11 -3.89 7.30
N SER A 111 9.02 -3.40 6.73
CA SER A 111 7.90 -2.84 7.49
C SER A 111 7.30 -3.83 8.47
N PHE A 112 7.28 -5.12 8.11
CA PHE A 112 6.82 -6.23 8.95
C PHE A 112 7.36 -7.57 8.44
N VAL A 113 7.31 -8.57 9.29
CA VAL A 113 7.68 -9.96 8.98
C VAL A 113 6.53 -10.91 9.36
N ILE A 114 6.66 -12.19 8.98
CA ILE A 114 5.70 -13.24 9.41
C ILE A 114 5.70 -13.31 10.93
N GLY A 115 4.51 -13.37 11.52
CA GLY A 115 4.27 -13.35 12.95
C GLY A 115 4.07 -11.95 13.54
N ASP A 116 4.28 -10.86 12.78
CA ASP A 116 3.98 -9.51 13.26
C ASP A 116 2.48 -9.22 13.23
N TRP A 117 2.02 -8.43 14.18
CA TRP A 117 0.68 -7.85 14.17
C TRP A 117 0.72 -6.55 13.36
N ILE A 118 -0.11 -6.47 12.34
CA ILE A 118 -0.20 -5.30 11.47
C ILE A 118 -1.64 -4.81 11.34
N GLU A 119 -1.78 -3.51 11.13
CA GLU A 119 -3.03 -2.87 10.72
C GLU A 119 -2.83 -2.24 9.34
N VAL A 120 -3.70 -2.59 8.40
CA VAL A 120 -3.72 -2.04 7.05
C VAL A 120 -5.14 -1.57 6.73
N GLY A 121 -5.33 -0.26 6.70
CA GLY A 121 -6.66 0.33 6.58
C GLY A 121 -7.53 0.05 7.80
N LYS A 122 -8.55 -0.82 7.66
CA LYS A 122 -9.43 -1.23 8.76
C LYS A 122 -9.23 -2.69 9.17
N ILE A 123 -8.28 -3.36 8.57
CA ILE A 123 -8.05 -4.79 8.79
C ILE A 123 -6.81 -4.92 9.67
N CYS A 124 -6.95 -5.62 10.78
CA CYS A 124 -5.88 -5.89 11.72
C CYS A 124 -5.68 -7.38 11.88
N GLY A 125 -4.45 -7.84 12.02
CA GLY A 125 -4.16 -9.24 12.24
C GLY A 125 -2.69 -9.59 12.27
N GLU A 126 -2.43 -10.88 12.57
CA GLU A 126 -1.10 -11.47 12.55
C GLU A 126 -0.78 -11.96 11.15
N VAL A 127 0.39 -11.61 10.63
CA VAL A 127 0.89 -12.05 9.33
C VAL A 127 1.23 -13.53 9.38
N ILE A 128 0.49 -14.35 8.62
CA ILE A 128 0.73 -15.80 8.53
C ILE A 128 1.67 -16.11 7.39
N GLU A 129 1.42 -15.48 6.23
CA GLU A 129 2.12 -15.76 5.00
C GLU A 129 2.19 -14.49 4.13
N HIS A 130 3.22 -14.40 3.32
CA HIS A 130 3.28 -13.40 2.27
C HIS A 130 3.96 -13.97 1.01
N ASN A 131 3.45 -13.56 -0.13
CA ASN A 131 4.02 -13.88 -1.43
C ASN A 131 4.18 -12.60 -2.29
N LEU A 132 4.48 -12.75 -3.59
CA LEU A 132 4.67 -11.61 -4.49
C LEU A 132 3.39 -10.80 -4.76
N MET A 133 2.20 -11.42 -4.62
CA MET A 133 0.93 -10.79 -4.97
C MET A 133 0.12 -10.38 -3.75
N ALA A 134 0.22 -11.14 -2.66
CA ALA A 134 -0.63 -10.97 -1.50
C ALA A 134 0.10 -11.27 -0.20
N THR A 135 -0.45 -10.75 0.88
CA THR A 135 -0.10 -11.05 2.27
C THR A 135 -1.33 -11.60 2.97
N VAL A 136 -1.21 -12.75 3.63
CA VAL A 136 -2.29 -13.40 4.36
C VAL A 136 -2.12 -13.10 5.84
N ILE A 137 -3.21 -12.65 6.45
CA ILE A 137 -3.24 -12.34 7.88
C ILE A 137 -4.36 -13.12 8.58
N GLN A 138 -4.11 -13.51 9.82
CA GLN A 138 -5.13 -14.00 10.75
C GLN A 138 -5.74 -12.80 11.47
N GLU A 139 -7.02 -12.54 11.24
CA GLU A 139 -7.70 -11.35 11.75
C GLU A 139 -7.78 -11.33 13.27
N ILE A 140 -7.51 -10.15 13.85
CA ILE A 140 -7.62 -9.85 15.28
C ILE A 140 -8.61 -8.69 15.44
N ASP A 141 -9.55 -8.81 16.38
CA ASP A 141 -10.44 -7.72 16.76
C ASP A 141 -9.75 -6.79 17.75
N LEU A 142 -9.35 -5.61 17.30
CA LEU A 142 -8.80 -4.54 18.14
C LEU A 142 -9.82 -3.43 18.42
N HIS A 143 -10.84 -3.30 17.59
CA HIS A 143 -11.74 -2.14 17.64
C HIS A 143 -12.67 -2.16 18.87
N HIS A 144 -12.93 -3.37 19.39
CA HIS A 144 -13.75 -3.56 20.59
C HIS A 144 -12.89 -3.83 21.83
N GLY A 145 -11.57 -3.58 21.76
CA GLY A 145 -10.64 -3.81 22.86
C GLY A 145 -10.46 -5.28 23.25
N GLN A 146 -10.82 -6.23 22.39
CA GLN A 146 -10.86 -7.64 22.75
C GLN A 146 -9.56 -8.40 22.49
N TYR A 147 -8.64 -7.89 21.71
CA TYR A 147 -7.29 -8.42 21.43
C TYR A 147 -7.23 -9.93 21.15
N HIS A 148 -8.28 -10.52 20.56
CA HIS A 148 -8.32 -11.95 20.27
C HIS A 148 -8.51 -12.23 18.78
N PHE A 149 -8.09 -13.41 18.37
CA PHE A 149 -8.30 -13.87 17.00
C PHE A 149 -9.78 -14.11 16.72
N THR A 150 -10.27 -13.55 15.62
CA THR A 150 -11.68 -13.74 15.19
C THR A 150 -11.93 -15.10 14.53
N GLY A 151 -10.87 -15.86 14.27
CA GLY A 151 -10.93 -17.10 13.48
C GLY A 151 -11.00 -16.89 11.97
N LYS A 152 -11.05 -15.62 11.50
CA LYS A 152 -11.08 -15.28 10.08
C LYS A 152 -9.69 -15.04 9.56
N THR A 153 -9.46 -15.40 8.29
CA THR A 153 -8.24 -15.08 7.54
C THR A 153 -8.58 -14.03 6.48
N ALA A 154 -7.77 -13.01 6.36
CA ALA A 154 -7.89 -12.01 5.32
C ALA A 154 -6.68 -12.05 4.39
N THR A 155 -6.93 -12.01 3.09
CA THR A 155 -5.88 -11.92 2.07
C THR A 155 -5.82 -10.49 1.55
N LEU A 156 -4.72 -9.81 1.81
CA LEU A 156 -4.46 -8.43 1.41
C LEU A 156 -3.63 -8.42 0.12
N PRO A 157 -4.14 -7.90 -1.01
CA PRO A 157 -3.28 -7.64 -2.17
C PRO A 157 -2.15 -6.69 -1.79
N ASN A 158 -0.92 -6.98 -2.21
CA ASN A 158 0.23 -6.15 -1.84
C ASN A 158 0.15 -4.72 -2.40
N SER A 159 -0.71 -4.46 -3.40
CA SER A 159 -1.04 -3.12 -3.87
C SER A 159 -1.63 -2.20 -2.78
N MET A 160 -2.26 -2.78 -1.75
CA MET A 160 -2.80 -2.03 -0.62
C MET A 160 -1.72 -1.27 0.16
N PHE A 161 -0.48 -1.73 0.16
CA PHE A 161 0.63 -1.08 0.85
C PHE A 161 1.04 0.27 0.25
N PHE A 162 0.56 0.60 -0.96
CA PHE A 162 0.67 1.94 -1.54
C PHE A 162 -0.52 2.84 -1.19
N THR A 163 -1.69 2.25 -0.92
CA THR A 163 -2.93 3.01 -0.73
C THR A 163 -3.18 3.32 0.75
N TYR A 164 -2.79 2.40 1.63
CA TYR A 164 -3.01 2.50 3.06
C TYR A 164 -1.70 2.53 3.84
N ALA A 165 -1.70 3.24 4.97
CA ALA A 165 -0.61 3.17 5.91
C ALA A 165 -0.56 1.78 6.53
N VAL A 166 0.63 1.19 6.60
CA VAL A 166 0.89 -0.04 7.31
C VAL A 166 1.39 0.32 8.70
N LYS A 167 0.61 -0.01 9.73
CA LYS A 167 1.02 0.16 11.13
C LYS A 167 1.48 -1.19 11.67
N ASN A 168 2.70 -1.24 12.17
CA ASN A 168 3.21 -2.41 12.86
C ASN A 168 2.83 -2.32 14.33
N LEU A 169 2.02 -3.27 14.81
CA LEU A 169 1.48 -3.32 16.15
C LEU A 169 2.17 -4.39 17.02
N ASN A 170 3.36 -4.82 16.64
CA ASN A 170 4.01 -5.97 17.26
C ASN A 170 4.28 -5.77 18.77
N PHE A 171 4.44 -4.51 19.22
CA PHE A 171 4.54 -4.21 20.65
C PHE A 171 3.26 -4.59 21.41
N MET A 172 2.07 -4.48 20.77
CA MET A 172 0.78 -4.82 21.37
C MET A 172 0.59 -6.33 21.56
N LYS A 173 1.45 -7.16 20.98
CA LYS A 173 1.40 -8.61 21.14
C LYS A 173 1.65 -9.07 22.58
N ARG A 174 2.42 -8.30 23.33
CA ARG A 174 2.79 -8.63 24.73
C ARG A 174 2.18 -7.68 25.74
N TYR A 175 2.24 -6.37 25.47
CA TYR A 175 1.74 -5.31 26.35
C TYR A 175 1.00 -4.28 25.51
N VAL A 176 -0.05 -3.72 26.08
CA VAL A 176 -0.91 -2.75 25.41
C VAL A 176 -1.25 -1.59 26.35
N TYR A 177 -1.35 -0.38 25.79
CA TYR A 177 -2.05 0.72 26.41
C TYR A 177 -3.55 0.49 26.22
N HIS A 178 -4.16 -0.22 27.16
CA HIS A 178 -5.58 -0.51 27.13
C HIS A 178 -6.37 0.67 27.66
N SER A 179 -7.26 1.21 26.83
CA SER A 179 -8.11 2.35 27.17
C SER A 179 -9.57 1.95 27.08
N PHE A 180 -10.31 2.27 28.10
CA PHE A 180 -11.77 2.07 28.13
C PHE A 180 -12.45 3.23 28.82
N SER A 181 -13.77 3.32 28.69
CA SER A 181 -14.54 4.39 29.30
C SER A 181 -15.73 3.85 30.06
N ILE A 182 -16.09 4.56 31.17
CA ILE A 182 -17.28 4.32 31.96
C ILE A 182 -18.12 5.58 31.91
N THR A 183 -19.37 5.46 31.44
CA THR A 183 -20.30 6.58 31.37
C THR A 183 -21.18 6.63 32.59
N VAL A 184 -21.20 7.77 33.27
CA VAL A 184 -22.04 8.06 34.44
C VAL A 184 -23.04 9.13 34.05
N VAL A 185 -24.32 8.80 34.11
CA VAL A 185 -25.40 9.70 33.69
C VAL A 185 -25.68 10.78 34.76
N GLU A 186 -25.49 10.45 36.02
CA GLU A 186 -25.71 11.38 37.11
C GLU A 186 -24.59 12.40 37.22
N PHE A 187 -24.96 13.67 37.36
CA PHE A 187 -23.99 14.76 37.52
C PHE A 187 -23.52 14.85 38.97
N VAL A 188 -22.48 14.11 39.30
CA VAL A 188 -21.89 14.00 40.64
C VAL A 188 -20.38 14.33 40.57
N ASN A 189 -19.80 14.72 41.70
CA ASN A 189 -18.37 14.94 41.77
C ASN A 189 -17.63 13.60 41.91
N LEU A 190 -17.04 13.10 40.82
CA LEU A 190 -16.32 11.84 40.77
C LEU A 190 -14.86 11.91 41.25
N TYR A 191 -14.28 13.11 41.34
CA TYR A 191 -12.86 13.29 41.72
C TYR A 191 -12.44 12.68 43.04
N PRO A 192 -13.29 12.67 44.11
CA PRO A 192 -12.95 12.02 45.38
C PRO A 192 -12.73 10.51 45.28
N LEU A 193 -13.25 9.83 44.24
CA LEU A 193 -13.11 8.39 44.03
C LEU A 193 -11.74 8.03 43.43
N PHE A 194 -11.11 8.93 42.70
CA PHE A 194 -9.94 8.60 41.90
C PHE A 194 -8.71 8.14 42.69
N PRO A 195 -8.36 8.73 43.86
CA PRO A 195 -7.21 8.26 44.62
C PRO A 195 -7.34 6.80 45.06
N SER A 196 -8.53 6.41 45.51
CA SER A 196 -8.81 5.03 45.94
C SER A 196 -8.85 4.07 44.76
N LEU A 197 -9.44 4.52 43.63
CA LEU A 197 -9.50 3.72 42.39
C LEU A 197 -8.08 3.54 41.80
N THR A 198 -7.24 4.58 41.76
CA THR A 198 -5.84 4.47 41.30
C THR A 198 -5.09 3.43 42.13
N GLN A 199 -5.23 3.47 43.48
CA GLN A 199 -4.58 2.51 44.34
C GLN A 199 -5.04 1.07 44.08
N GLN A 200 -6.34 0.85 43.83
CA GLN A 200 -6.87 -0.47 43.47
C GLN A 200 -6.33 -0.95 42.14
N ILE A 201 -6.27 -0.07 41.11
CA ILE A 201 -5.69 -0.41 39.81
C ILE A 201 -4.20 -0.76 39.94
N GLU A 202 -3.44 -0.03 40.74
CA GLU A 202 -2.02 -0.33 41.02
C GLU A 202 -1.87 -1.71 41.70
N GLN A 203 -2.75 -2.05 42.61
CA GLN A 203 -2.75 -3.38 43.25
C GLN A 203 -3.02 -4.50 42.25
N HIS A 204 -3.97 -4.32 41.31
CA HIS A 204 -4.23 -5.30 40.26
C HIS A 204 -3.07 -5.43 39.27
N CYS A 205 -2.23 -4.41 39.15
CA CYS A 205 -1.08 -4.38 38.24
C CYS A 205 0.26 -4.75 38.90
N GLU A 206 0.28 -4.96 40.23
CA GLU A 206 1.51 -5.14 41.02
C GLU A 206 2.38 -6.30 40.54
N ASP A 207 1.78 -7.44 40.23
CA ASP A 207 2.47 -8.68 39.81
C ASP A 207 3.25 -8.56 38.49
N PHE A 208 2.90 -7.63 37.60
CA PHE A 208 3.59 -7.40 36.33
C PHE A 208 4.19 -6.01 36.18
N ASN A 209 4.05 -5.11 37.15
CA ASN A 209 4.45 -3.70 37.05
C ASN A 209 5.94 -3.53 36.71
N GLU A 210 6.85 -4.27 37.31
CA GLU A 210 8.28 -4.21 37.05
C GLU A 210 8.62 -4.64 35.60
N VAL A 211 7.92 -5.66 35.09
CA VAL A 211 8.08 -6.12 33.72
C VAL A 211 7.51 -5.08 32.73
N ALA A 212 6.37 -4.50 33.08
CA ALA A 212 5.72 -3.41 32.31
C ALA A 212 6.63 -2.19 32.18
N LYS A 213 7.23 -1.71 33.27
CA LYS A 213 8.21 -0.61 33.26
C LYS A 213 9.37 -0.87 32.31
N ARG A 214 9.95 -2.08 32.42
CA ARG A 214 11.07 -2.47 31.54
C ARG A 214 10.66 -2.53 30.08
N TYR A 215 9.47 -3.06 29.81
CA TYR A 215 8.94 -3.18 28.45
C TYR A 215 8.63 -1.81 27.84
N ASN A 216 8.00 -0.91 28.64
CA ASN A 216 7.78 0.49 28.22
C ASN A 216 9.08 1.19 27.85
N SER A 217 10.11 1.11 28.68
CA SER A 217 11.41 1.70 28.42
C SER A 217 12.10 1.13 27.15
N ILE A 218 11.85 -0.14 26.81
CA ILE A 218 12.34 -0.73 25.55
C ILE A 218 11.61 -0.11 24.34
N ILE A 219 10.29 0.05 24.43
CA ILE A 219 9.49 0.67 23.37
C ILE A 219 9.92 2.11 23.16
N GLU A 220 10.07 2.91 24.21
CA GLU A 220 10.53 4.30 24.16
C GLU A 220 11.89 4.43 23.45
N LYS A 221 12.85 3.60 23.87
CA LYS A 221 14.19 3.59 23.24
C LYS A 221 14.14 3.19 21.78
N HIS A 222 13.28 2.26 21.41
CA HIS A 222 13.14 1.81 20.01
C HIS A 222 12.42 2.83 19.15
N ALA A 223 11.37 3.43 19.67
CA ALA A 223 10.56 4.43 18.97
C ALA A 223 11.18 5.84 18.98
N GLY A 224 12.08 6.12 19.93
CA GLY A 224 12.70 7.44 20.10
C GLY A 224 11.71 8.52 20.56
N VAL A 225 10.61 8.11 21.22
CA VAL A 225 9.55 9.00 21.74
C VAL A 225 9.30 8.71 23.21
N ASP A 226 8.89 9.75 23.94
CA ASP A 226 8.41 9.62 25.31
C ASP A 226 6.96 9.14 25.28
N LEU A 227 6.69 7.99 25.91
CA LEU A 227 5.38 7.39 25.99
C LEU A 227 4.72 7.69 27.34
N PRO A 228 3.38 7.60 27.44
CA PRO A 228 2.72 7.57 28.72
C PRO A 228 3.33 6.45 29.54
N GLY A 229 3.76 6.72 30.76
CA GLY A 229 4.38 5.71 31.64
C GLY A 229 3.49 4.46 31.85
N ASN A 230 3.89 3.61 32.76
CA ASN A 230 3.08 2.44 33.14
C ASN A 230 2.04 2.75 34.24
N GLU A 231 1.98 4.00 34.71
CA GLU A 231 1.01 4.47 35.70
C GLU A 231 -0.39 4.54 35.11
N PRO A 232 -1.44 4.19 35.87
CA PRO A 232 -2.81 4.34 35.39
C PRO A 232 -3.19 5.79 35.22
N HIS A 233 -3.78 6.14 34.06
CA HIS A 233 -4.27 7.48 33.78
C HIS A 233 -5.80 7.50 33.83
N ILE A 234 -6.35 8.36 34.71
CA ILE A 234 -7.79 8.56 34.83
C ILE A 234 -8.12 10.03 34.55
N HIS A 235 -9.06 10.28 33.63
CA HIS A 235 -9.58 11.60 33.36
C HIS A 235 -11.07 11.56 33.05
N VAL A 236 -11.77 12.67 33.26
CA VAL A 236 -13.20 12.81 33.03
C VAL A 236 -13.45 13.81 31.93
N ASN A 237 -14.29 13.42 31.00
CA ASN A 237 -14.84 14.30 29.95
C ASN A 237 -16.36 14.38 30.10
N SER A 238 -16.96 15.45 29.57
CA SER A 238 -18.39 15.56 29.43
C SER A 238 -18.82 14.99 28.08
N GLY A 239 -19.80 14.09 28.08
CA GLY A 239 -20.40 13.58 26.87
C GLY A 239 -21.42 14.53 26.23
N PRO A 240 -21.93 14.22 25.03
CA PRO A 240 -22.83 15.09 24.27
C PRO A 240 -24.16 15.39 24.95
N ALA A 241 -24.67 14.49 25.79
CA ALA A 241 -25.91 14.68 26.54
C ALA A 241 -25.70 15.22 27.96
N GLY A 242 -24.48 15.63 28.31
CA GLY A 242 -24.13 16.12 29.63
C GLY A 242 -23.70 15.04 30.64
N GLU A 243 -23.65 13.79 30.22
CA GLU A 243 -23.12 12.69 31.00
C GLU A 243 -21.61 12.84 31.25
N GLN A 244 -21.13 12.28 32.33
CA GLN A 244 -19.71 12.21 32.68
C GLN A 244 -19.10 10.94 32.12
N VAL A 245 -18.04 11.06 31.34
CA VAL A 245 -17.32 9.92 30.77
C VAL A 245 -15.96 9.82 31.42
N VAL A 246 -15.76 8.82 32.24
CA VAL A 246 -14.49 8.48 32.92
C VAL A 246 -13.67 7.65 31.94
N HIS A 247 -12.55 8.19 31.48
CA HIS A 247 -11.59 7.46 30.66
C HIS A 247 -10.47 6.93 31.55
N ILE A 248 -10.22 5.66 31.43
CA ILE A 248 -9.17 4.95 32.16
C ILE A 248 -8.23 4.32 31.16
N MET A 249 -6.93 4.56 31.31
CA MET A 249 -5.88 3.95 30.51
C MET A 249 -4.88 3.26 31.43
N ILE A 250 -4.58 2.00 31.10
CA ILE A 250 -3.60 1.17 31.82
C ILE A 250 -2.63 0.54 30.85
N PHE A 251 -1.38 0.34 31.28
CA PHE A 251 -0.39 -0.41 30.52
C PHE A 251 -0.25 -1.82 31.08
N CYS A 252 -0.75 -2.82 30.37
CA CYS A 252 -0.90 -4.18 30.88
C CYS A 252 -0.58 -5.25 29.82
N PRO A 253 -0.36 -6.51 30.24
CA PRO A 253 -0.26 -7.64 29.32
C PRO A 253 -1.53 -7.76 28.48
N THR A 254 -1.38 -7.88 27.17
CA THR A 254 -2.49 -7.90 26.20
C THR A 254 -3.52 -8.98 26.50
N GLU A 255 -3.07 -10.16 26.94
CA GLU A 255 -3.94 -11.28 27.31
C GLU A 255 -4.81 -11.00 28.56
N ARG A 256 -4.36 -10.09 29.43
CA ARG A 256 -5.05 -9.76 30.70
C ARG A 256 -5.89 -8.49 30.59
N ALA A 257 -5.78 -7.74 29.49
CA ALA A 257 -6.39 -6.42 29.36
C ALA A 257 -7.88 -6.40 29.63
N ILE A 258 -8.64 -7.32 29.04
CA ILE A 258 -10.09 -7.43 29.25
C ILE A 258 -10.46 -7.82 30.67
N HIS A 259 -9.69 -8.76 31.26
CA HIS A 259 -9.94 -9.18 32.62
C HIS A 259 -9.70 -8.03 33.61
N LEU A 260 -8.61 -7.30 33.44
CA LEU A 260 -8.31 -6.11 34.24
C LEU A 260 -9.36 -5.02 34.06
N GLU A 261 -9.83 -4.79 32.85
CA GLU A 261 -10.94 -3.85 32.60
C GLU A 261 -12.18 -4.22 33.43
N GLN A 262 -12.57 -5.49 33.46
CA GLN A 262 -13.74 -5.93 34.20
C GLN A 262 -13.55 -5.75 35.71
N LEU A 263 -12.38 -6.08 36.26
CA LEU A 263 -12.07 -5.83 37.66
C LEU A 263 -12.14 -4.35 38.02
N ILE A 264 -11.54 -3.50 37.18
CA ILE A 264 -11.54 -2.04 37.41
C ILE A 264 -12.96 -1.46 37.31
N ARG A 265 -13.76 -1.96 36.35
CA ARG A 265 -15.19 -1.58 36.28
C ARG A 265 -15.97 -1.97 37.54
N GLU A 266 -15.73 -3.16 38.06
CA GLU A 266 -16.35 -3.63 39.29
C GLU A 266 -15.95 -2.73 40.46
N ASP A 267 -14.67 -2.46 40.66
CA ASP A 267 -14.16 -1.58 41.72
C ASP A 267 -14.76 -0.17 41.62
N PHE A 268 -14.80 0.39 40.40
CA PHE A 268 -15.43 1.69 40.15
C PHE A 268 -16.90 1.67 40.56
N MET A 269 -17.67 0.66 40.14
CA MET A 269 -19.09 0.56 40.44
C MET A 269 -19.34 0.39 41.95
N VAL A 270 -18.51 -0.39 42.65
CA VAL A 270 -18.60 -0.55 44.11
C VAL A 270 -18.28 0.80 44.81
N ALA A 271 -17.22 1.47 44.39
CA ALA A 271 -16.85 2.76 44.98
C ALA A 271 -17.92 3.82 44.71
N TYR A 272 -18.46 3.85 43.49
CA TYR A 272 -19.51 4.77 43.08
C TYR A 272 -20.79 4.54 43.90
N HIS A 273 -21.25 3.29 44.01
CA HIS A 273 -22.44 2.94 44.75
C HIS A 273 -22.29 3.30 46.26
N ARG A 274 -21.13 3.04 46.86
CA ARG A 274 -20.83 3.39 48.23
C ARG A 274 -20.85 4.89 48.51
N ALA A 275 -20.35 5.70 47.52
CA ALA A 275 -20.25 7.13 47.69
C ALA A 275 -21.58 7.88 47.41
N PHE A 276 -22.38 7.39 46.47
CA PHE A 276 -23.53 8.12 45.95
C PHE A 276 -24.88 7.39 46.10
N SER A 277 -24.90 6.13 46.56
CA SER A 277 -26.16 5.54 46.94
C SER A 277 -26.72 6.25 48.19
N PRO A 278 -27.99 6.67 48.15
CA PRO A 278 -28.59 7.24 49.36
C PRO A 278 -28.48 6.24 50.49
N ALA A 279 -27.79 6.62 51.57
CA ALA A 279 -27.77 5.83 52.80
C ALA A 279 -29.20 5.39 53.09
N SER A 280 -29.42 4.09 53.21
CA SER A 280 -30.71 3.52 53.66
C SER A 280 -31.21 4.38 54.82
N ALA A 281 -32.31 5.11 54.57
CA ALA A 281 -32.99 5.88 55.59
C ALA A 281 -33.09 4.98 56.84
N THR A 282 -32.49 5.38 57.93
CA THR A 282 -32.71 4.80 59.25
C THR A 282 -34.22 4.71 59.45
N PRO A 283 -34.77 3.60 59.94
CA PRO A 283 -36.17 3.51 60.24
C PRO A 283 -36.45 4.59 61.31
N HIS A 284 -37.33 5.54 61.00
CA HIS A 284 -37.88 6.43 61.98
C HIS A 284 -38.54 5.54 63.10
N ASP A 285 -38.00 5.57 64.27
CA ASP A 285 -38.66 5.06 65.46
C ASP A 285 -40.03 5.78 65.63
N GLU A 286 -41.08 5.09 65.22
CA GLU A 286 -42.44 5.37 65.69
C GLU A 286 -42.57 4.79 67.09
N HIS A 287 -42.14 5.53 68.04
CA HIS A 287 -42.69 5.42 69.36
C HIS A 287 -42.66 6.81 70.02
N THR A 288 -43.84 7.46 70.07
CA THR A 288 -44.46 7.87 71.39
C THR A 288 -45.70 8.74 71.16
N LEU A 289 -46.82 8.20 71.64
CA LEU A 289 -48.04 8.85 72.10
C LEU A 289 -49.04 9.42 71.11
#